data_4e67a0643f5d7cb54ac9ef7cc877dfd2
#
_entry.id   4e67a0643f5d7cb54ac9ef7cc877dfd2
#
_cell.length_a   1.000
_cell.length_b   1.000
_cell.length_c   1.000
_cell.angle_alpha   90.00
_cell.angle_beta   90.00
_cell.angle_gamma   90.00
#
_symmetry.space_group_name_H-M   'P 1'
#
loop_
_entity.id
_entity.type
_entity.pdbx_description
1 polymer ?
#
loop_
_entity_poly.entity_id
_entity_poly.type
_entity_poly.pdbx_seq_one_letter_code
_entity_poly.pdbx_strand_id
1 'polypeptide(L)'
;MNFRLLNKYLFITFISNFLFSAYLIDIPVTLNQPDGSSFNCFTSGDEFYHYLHDKNGFTIIQSKTDGYYYYADKKNGELTTSSYIVNSIDPRDTNIKSHLFISKEEYKNKKDLYWKDVDLRDAPSIGTINNINIFIRFDEEEEFPNSRSFYDTPFNKLEGPSMYHYFKEVSYDLLTVNTVHYPDCD
;
A
#
# COMPACT_ATOMS: atom_id res chain seq x y z
N MET A 1 -42.09 15.63 16.24
CA MET A 1 -40.85 15.27 15.51
C MET A 1 -40.20 14.10 16.25
N ASN A 2 -40.14 12.92 15.64
CA ASN A 2 -39.78 11.67 16.32
C ASN A 2 -38.28 11.62 16.63
N PHE A 3 -37.89 11.76 17.88
CA PHE A 3 -36.50 11.74 18.36
C PHE A 3 -35.71 10.48 17.93
N ARG A 4 -36.39 9.35 17.73
CA ARG A 4 -35.80 8.09 17.24
C ARG A 4 -35.35 8.14 15.79
N LEU A 5 -36.03 8.91 14.93
CA LEU A 5 -35.65 9.13 13.53
C LEU A 5 -34.45 10.08 13.43
N LEU A 6 -34.45 11.15 14.23
CA LEU A 6 -33.34 12.11 14.26
C LEU A 6 -32.01 11.44 14.64
N ASN A 7 -32.03 10.55 15.66
CA ASN A 7 -30.84 9.79 16.06
C ASN A 7 -30.32 8.81 14.97
N LYS A 8 -31.23 8.20 14.19
CA LYS A 8 -30.82 7.33 13.07
C LYS A 8 -30.11 8.12 11.95
N TYR A 9 -30.63 9.26 11.60
CA TYR A 9 -30.00 10.09 10.55
C TYR A 9 -28.69 10.74 11.04
N LEU A 10 -28.62 11.12 12.30
CA LEU A 10 -27.38 11.64 12.90
C LEU A 10 -26.28 10.58 12.94
N PHE A 11 -26.62 9.30 13.22
CA PHE A 11 -25.66 8.20 13.22
C PHE A 11 -25.17 7.84 11.82
N ILE A 12 -26.05 7.87 10.81
CA ILE A 12 -25.70 7.63 9.39
C ILE A 12 -24.77 8.75 8.87
N THR A 13 -25.05 10.00 9.21
CA THR A 13 -24.22 11.16 8.81
C THR A 13 -22.83 11.12 9.48
N PHE A 14 -22.71 10.55 10.67
CA PHE A 14 -21.43 10.42 11.35
C PHE A 14 -20.54 9.33 10.74
N ILE A 15 -21.13 8.22 10.28
CA ILE A 15 -20.40 7.12 9.62
C ILE A 15 -19.87 7.53 8.23
N SER A 16 -20.58 8.37 7.49
CA SER A 16 -20.19 8.80 6.15
C SER A 16 -18.93 9.68 6.11
N ASN A 17 -18.49 10.22 7.24
CA ASN A 17 -17.28 11.05 7.30
C ASN A 17 -15.96 10.26 7.46
N PHE A 18 -16.02 8.93 7.63
CA PHE A 18 -14.83 8.09 7.81
C PHE A 18 -14.34 7.37 6.55
N LEU A 19 -14.95 7.65 5.39
CA LEU A 19 -14.65 6.95 4.13
C LEU A 19 -13.69 7.71 3.20
N PHE A 20 -12.98 8.70 3.70
CA PHE A 20 -11.93 9.35 2.90
C PHE A 20 -10.61 8.62 3.11
N SER A 21 -10.05 8.09 2.02
CA SER A 21 -8.65 7.70 1.94
C SER A 21 -7.79 8.87 2.44
N ALA A 22 -7.00 8.62 3.48
CA ALA A 22 -6.22 9.67 4.12
C ALA A 22 -5.01 9.99 3.24
N TYR A 23 -4.98 11.19 2.65
CA TYR A 23 -3.79 11.74 2.06
C TYR A 23 -2.72 11.88 3.15
N LEU A 24 -1.59 11.21 2.99
CA LEU A 24 -0.46 11.30 3.91
C LEU A 24 0.34 12.57 3.62
N ILE A 25 0.71 13.30 4.67
CA ILE A 25 1.48 14.54 4.57
C ILE A 25 2.70 14.44 5.47
N ASP A 26 3.87 14.69 4.91
CA ASP A 26 5.14 14.84 5.62
C ASP A 26 5.47 13.67 6.56
N ILE A 27 5.21 12.45 6.13
CA ILE A 27 5.60 11.26 6.90
C ILE A 27 7.13 11.08 6.79
N PRO A 28 7.87 11.13 7.91
CA PRO A 28 9.31 11.02 7.89
C PRO A 28 9.78 9.63 7.47
N VAL A 29 10.77 9.59 6.60
CA VAL A 29 11.39 8.35 6.09
C VAL A 29 12.90 8.53 6.05
N THR A 30 13.64 7.49 6.43
CA THR A 30 15.09 7.39 6.22
C THR A 30 15.35 6.40 5.09
N LEU A 31 16.11 6.83 4.10
CA LEU A 31 16.46 6.02 2.93
C LEU A 31 17.98 5.93 2.79
N ASN A 32 18.44 4.88 2.12
CA ASN A 32 19.84 4.64 1.86
C ASN A 32 20.16 4.86 0.39
N GLN A 33 21.28 5.51 0.12
CA GLN A 33 21.91 5.57 -1.19
C GLN A 33 22.62 4.23 -1.49
N PRO A 34 22.88 3.90 -2.76
CA PRO A 34 23.60 2.68 -3.14
C PRO A 34 25.02 2.57 -2.55
N ASP A 35 25.63 3.67 -2.16
CA ASP A 35 26.95 3.71 -1.51
C ASP A 35 26.89 3.44 0.00
N GLY A 36 25.69 3.17 0.56
CA GLY A 36 25.46 2.93 1.98
C GLY A 36 25.23 4.19 2.82
N SER A 37 25.39 5.38 2.26
CA SER A 37 25.04 6.61 2.97
C SER A 37 23.52 6.74 3.13
N SER A 38 23.07 7.28 4.26
CA SER A 38 21.64 7.47 4.55
C SER A 38 21.25 8.94 4.52
N PHE A 39 19.98 9.19 4.23
CA PHE A 39 19.38 10.52 4.29
C PHE A 39 17.95 10.48 4.80
N ASN A 40 17.54 11.58 5.45
CA ASN A 40 16.18 11.76 5.93
C ASN A 40 15.39 12.59 4.92
N CYS A 41 14.19 12.13 4.61
CA CYS A 41 13.25 12.82 3.76
C CYS A 41 11.82 12.62 4.29
N PHE A 42 10.85 13.08 3.54
CA PHE A 42 9.44 12.89 3.83
C PHE A 42 8.76 12.22 2.63
N THR A 43 7.70 11.46 2.91
CA THR A 43 6.78 10.99 1.88
C THR A 43 5.41 11.64 2.08
N SER A 44 4.82 12.07 0.98
CA SER A 44 3.46 12.61 0.93
C SER A 44 2.72 12.05 -0.28
N GLY A 45 1.39 12.00 -0.20
CA GLY A 45 0.56 11.51 -1.30
C GLY A 45 -0.57 10.59 -0.87
N ASP A 46 -1.18 9.96 -1.83
CA ASP A 46 -2.28 9.01 -1.68
C ASP A 46 -1.95 7.66 -2.33
N GLU A 47 -2.93 6.77 -2.41
CA GLU A 47 -2.80 5.43 -3.00
C GLU A 47 -2.49 5.44 -4.50
N PHE A 48 -2.75 6.54 -5.19
CA PHE A 48 -2.52 6.65 -6.65
C PHE A 48 -1.17 7.27 -6.98
N TYR A 49 -0.72 8.21 -6.14
CA TYR A 49 0.55 8.88 -6.29
C TYR A 49 1.11 9.37 -4.97
N HIS A 50 2.25 8.82 -4.59
CA HIS A 50 3.07 9.31 -3.49
C HIS A 50 4.44 9.74 -4.00
N TYR A 51 5.07 10.66 -3.31
CA TYR A 51 6.35 11.23 -3.69
C TYR A 51 7.22 11.50 -2.47
N LEU A 52 8.53 11.48 -2.67
CA LEU A 52 9.51 11.85 -1.67
C LEU A 52 9.87 13.32 -1.83
N HIS A 53 10.15 13.98 -0.71
CA HIS A 53 10.62 15.36 -0.71
C HIS A 53 11.47 15.66 0.52
N ASP A 54 12.28 16.71 0.46
CA ASP A 54 12.98 17.22 1.62
C ASP A 54 12.09 18.15 2.46
N LYS A 55 12.63 18.67 3.57
CA LYS A 55 11.94 19.61 4.47
C LYS A 55 11.56 20.95 3.82
N ASN A 56 12.15 21.29 2.68
CA ASN A 56 11.91 22.52 1.93
C ASN A 56 10.97 22.29 0.74
N GLY A 57 10.45 21.06 0.57
CA GLY A 57 9.54 20.69 -0.51
C GLY A 57 10.24 20.40 -1.84
N PHE A 58 11.54 20.17 -1.86
CA PHE A 58 12.23 19.73 -3.07
C PHE A 58 11.95 18.23 -3.29
N THR A 59 11.30 17.92 -4.39
CA THR A 59 10.93 16.55 -4.77
C THR A 59 12.16 15.70 -5.03
N ILE A 60 12.12 14.44 -4.58
CA ILE A 60 13.22 13.48 -4.71
C ILE A 60 12.74 12.30 -5.57
N ILE A 61 13.59 11.86 -6.50
CA ILE A 61 13.32 10.73 -7.40
C ILE A 61 14.51 9.76 -7.37
N GLN A 62 14.22 8.47 -7.30
CA GLN A 62 15.24 7.45 -7.49
C GLN A 62 15.51 7.22 -8.97
N SER A 63 16.76 7.26 -9.36
CA SER A 63 17.21 6.96 -10.71
C SER A 63 17.13 5.45 -10.98
N LYS A 64 16.49 5.08 -12.07
CA LYS A 64 16.40 3.69 -12.52
C LYS A 64 17.71 3.14 -13.09
N THR A 65 18.67 4.03 -13.41
CA THR A 65 19.92 3.67 -14.05
C THR A 65 20.98 3.23 -13.04
N ASP A 66 21.11 3.97 -11.94
CA ASP A 66 22.17 3.77 -10.93
C ASP A 66 21.65 3.57 -9.51
N GLY A 67 20.32 3.72 -9.32
CA GLY A 67 19.65 3.53 -8.03
C GLY A 67 19.81 4.68 -7.04
N TYR A 68 20.59 5.71 -7.36
CA TYR A 68 20.75 6.87 -6.48
C TYR A 68 19.50 7.73 -6.44
N TYR A 69 19.29 8.42 -5.32
CA TYR A 69 18.24 9.40 -5.13
C TYR A 69 18.76 10.80 -5.48
N TYR A 70 18.07 11.45 -6.41
CA TYR A 70 18.36 12.78 -6.92
C TYR A 70 17.21 13.73 -6.59
N TYR A 71 17.53 15.01 -6.48
CA TYR A 71 16.49 16.03 -6.57
C TYR A 71 15.85 16.00 -7.96
N ALA A 72 14.53 16.20 -8.00
CA ALA A 72 13.77 16.19 -9.25
C ALA A 72 13.98 17.48 -10.04
N ASP A 73 13.93 17.36 -11.35
CA ASP A 73 13.81 18.46 -12.31
C ASP A 73 12.64 18.17 -13.25
N LYS A 74 12.28 19.13 -14.09
CA LYS A 74 11.18 18.99 -15.04
C LYS A 74 11.68 19.21 -16.46
N LYS A 75 11.64 18.18 -17.30
CA LYS A 75 11.99 18.25 -18.72
C LYS A 75 10.75 17.90 -19.55
N ASN A 76 10.41 18.78 -20.51
CA ASN A 76 9.23 18.60 -21.38
C ASN A 76 7.91 18.32 -20.62
N GLY A 77 7.78 18.86 -19.42
CA GLY A 77 6.59 18.66 -18.58
C GLY A 77 6.63 17.44 -17.69
N GLU A 78 7.55 16.51 -17.88
CA GLU A 78 7.71 15.29 -17.09
C GLU A 78 8.75 15.47 -15.98
N LEU A 79 8.52 14.80 -14.84
CA LEU A 79 9.48 14.73 -13.75
C LEU A 79 10.64 13.81 -14.15
N THR A 80 11.86 14.29 -13.94
CA THR A 80 13.10 13.55 -14.20
C THR A 80 14.10 13.80 -13.08
N THR A 81 15.13 12.99 -12.98
CA THR A 81 16.26 13.26 -12.09
C THR A 81 17.06 14.46 -12.59
N SER A 82 17.44 15.34 -11.68
CA SER A 82 18.47 16.36 -11.94
C SER A 82 19.87 15.72 -11.92
N SER A 83 20.90 16.57 -11.99
CA SER A 83 22.29 16.16 -11.77
C SER A 83 22.72 16.17 -10.30
N TYR A 84 21.83 16.50 -9.37
CA TYR A 84 22.17 16.70 -7.95
C TYR A 84 21.66 15.56 -7.10
N ILE A 85 22.60 14.78 -6.57
CA ILE A 85 22.32 13.71 -5.61
C ILE A 85 21.84 14.32 -4.29
N VAL A 86 20.85 13.71 -3.67
CA VAL A 86 20.34 14.14 -2.36
C VAL A 86 21.46 14.12 -1.32
N ASN A 87 21.53 15.15 -0.51
CA ASN A 87 22.57 15.42 0.49
C ASN A 87 23.96 15.83 -0.06
N SER A 88 24.20 15.80 -1.37
CA SER A 88 25.48 16.27 -1.92
C SER A 88 25.58 17.80 -2.01
N ILE A 89 24.44 18.47 -2.06
CA ILE A 89 24.32 19.93 -2.18
C ILE A 89 23.00 20.41 -1.56
N ASP A 90 22.97 21.65 -1.10
CA ASP A 90 21.71 22.29 -0.73
C ASP A 90 20.94 22.65 -2.02
N PRO A 91 19.73 22.11 -2.26
CA PRO A 91 19.00 22.39 -3.49
C PRO A 91 18.62 23.88 -3.65
N ARG A 92 18.62 24.65 -2.56
CA ARG A 92 18.38 26.11 -2.59
C ARG A 92 19.50 26.90 -3.28
N ASP A 93 20.68 26.33 -3.35
CA ASP A 93 21.85 26.91 -4.03
C ASP A 93 21.89 26.52 -5.52
N THR A 94 20.84 25.90 -6.04
CA THR A 94 20.72 25.41 -7.40
C THR A 94 19.55 26.10 -8.13
N ASN A 95 19.40 25.81 -9.42
CA ASN A 95 18.25 26.28 -10.22
C ASN A 95 17.02 25.33 -10.13
N ILE A 96 17.06 24.30 -9.27
CA ILE A 96 15.94 23.37 -9.09
C ILE A 96 14.77 24.09 -8.41
N LYS A 97 13.58 23.80 -8.89
CA LYS A 97 12.35 24.31 -8.29
C LYS A 97 11.83 23.32 -7.24
N SER A 98 11.37 23.86 -6.12
CA SER A 98 10.61 23.08 -5.13
C SER A 98 9.20 22.79 -5.63
N HIS A 99 8.52 21.82 -4.99
CA HIS A 99 7.12 21.46 -5.24
C HIS A 99 6.86 21.04 -6.70
N LEU A 100 7.76 20.24 -7.24
CA LEU A 100 7.58 19.63 -8.55
C LEU A 100 6.73 18.37 -8.40
N PHE A 101 5.61 18.31 -9.12
CA PHE A 101 4.69 17.18 -9.12
C PHE A 101 4.46 16.68 -10.54
N ILE A 102 3.95 15.46 -10.66
CA ILE A 102 3.46 14.95 -11.93
C ILE A 102 2.31 15.83 -12.46
N SER A 103 2.02 15.72 -13.75
CA SER A 103 0.90 16.44 -14.35
C SER A 103 -0.45 15.90 -13.85
N LYS A 104 -1.50 16.73 -13.94
CA LYS A 104 -2.87 16.28 -13.61
C LYS A 104 -3.31 15.13 -14.50
N GLU A 105 -2.87 15.11 -15.74
CA GLU A 105 -3.16 14.04 -16.69
C GLU A 105 -2.46 12.74 -16.29
N GLU A 106 -1.19 12.80 -15.92
CA GLU A 106 -0.44 11.64 -15.43
C GLU A 106 -1.04 11.09 -14.14
N TYR A 107 -1.42 11.94 -13.19
CA TYR A 107 -2.14 11.52 -11.99
C TYR A 107 -3.45 10.81 -12.32
N LYS A 108 -4.26 11.38 -13.24
CA LYS A 108 -5.50 10.77 -13.68
C LYS A 108 -5.25 9.39 -14.31
N ASN A 109 -4.24 9.28 -15.17
CA ASN A 109 -3.88 8.01 -15.80
C ASN A 109 -3.48 6.94 -14.77
N LYS A 110 -2.70 7.31 -13.74
CA LYS A 110 -2.36 6.39 -12.63
C LYS A 110 -3.60 5.93 -11.88
N LYS A 111 -4.51 6.85 -11.58
CA LYS A 111 -5.78 6.54 -10.92
C LYS A 111 -6.67 5.63 -11.76
N ASP A 112 -6.81 5.93 -13.04
CA ASP A 112 -7.62 5.13 -13.97
C ASP A 112 -7.03 3.71 -14.15
N LEU A 113 -5.70 3.58 -14.20
CA LEU A 113 -5.01 2.28 -14.23
C LEU A 113 -5.25 1.47 -12.96
N TYR A 114 -5.16 2.12 -11.79
CA TYR A 114 -5.43 1.47 -10.50
C TYR A 114 -6.85 0.87 -10.46
N TRP A 115 -7.87 1.66 -10.82
CA TRP A 115 -9.25 1.19 -10.81
C TRP A 115 -9.51 0.10 -11.87
N LYS A 116 -8.89 0.23 -13.04
CA LYS A 116 -8.97 -0.82 -14.07
C LYS A 116 -8.38 -2.14 -13.59
N ASP A 117 -7.27 -2.10 -12.87
CA ASP A 117 -6.62 -3.28 -12.29
C ASP A 117 -7.45 -3.87 -11.13
N VAL A 118 -8.15 -3.03 -10.36
CA VAL A 118 -9.11 -3.47 -9.33
C VAL A 118 -10.31 -4.18 -9.96
N ASP A 119 -10.87 -3.64 -11.05
CA ASP A 119 -12.00 -4.27 -11.77
C ASP A 119 -11.63 -5.62 -12.37
N LEU A 120 -10.36 -5.84 -12.72
CA LEU A 120 -9.86 -7.14 -13.21
C LEU A 120 -9.63 -8.16 -12.07
N ARG A 121 -9.66 -7.74 -10.82
CA ARG A 121 -9.54 -8.59 -9.62
C ARG A 121 -10.90 -9.00 -9.08
N ASP A 122 -11.79 -9.41 -9.96
CA ASP A 122 -13.11 -9.90 -9.57
C ASP A 122 -12.96 -11.27 -8.87
N ALA A 123 -12.96 -11.25 -7.54
CA ALA A 123 -12.93 -12.47 -6.75
C ALA A 123 -14.27 -13.20 -6.95
N PRO A 124 -14.27 -14.50 -7.28
CA PRO A 124 -15.51 -15.23 -7.46
C PRO A 124 -16.36 -15.17 -6.18
N SER A 125 -17.63 -14.86 -6.36
CA SER A 125 -18.64 -14.87 -5.26
C SER A 125 -19.32 -16.23 -5.08
N ILE A 126 -19.05 -17.18 -6.00
CA ILE A 126 -19.62 -18.52 -6.06
C ILE A 126 -18.53 -19.52 -6.41
N GLY A 127 -18.56 -20.70 -5.82
CA GLY A 127 -17.63 -21.79 -6.09
C GLY A 127 -16.54 -21.92 -5.03
N THR A 128 -15.33 -22.27 -5.44
CA THR A 128 -14.22 -22.48 -4.51
C THR A 128 -13.03 -21.56 -4.87
N ILE A 129 -12.59 -20.80 -3.92
CA ILE A 129 -11.33 -20.05 -3.99
C ILE A 129 -10.22 -20.92 -3.42
N ASN A 130 -9.16 -21.14 -4.19
CA ASN A 130 -7.94 -21.74 -3.66
C ASN A 130 -7.02 -20.65 -3.13
N ASN A 131 -6.78 -20.70 -1.83
CA ASN A 131 -5.89 -19.80 -1.11
C ASN A 131 -4.58 -20.51 -0.78
N ILE A 132 -3.48 -19.78 -0.81
CA ILE A 132 -2.18 -20.29 -0.38
C ILE A 132 -1.69 -19.49 0.83
N ASN A 133 -1.30 -20.20 1.88
CA ASN A 133 -0.65 -19.64 3.05
C ASN A 133 0.82 -20.04 3.05
N ILE A 134 1.71 -19.05 2.99
CA ILE A 134 3.16 -19.28 2.94
C ILE A 134 3.75 -18.93 4.28
N PHE A 135 4.40 -19.90 4.92
CA PHE A 135 5.16 -19.68 6.14
C PHE A 135 6.55 -19.16 5.79
N ILE A 136 6.84 -17.96 6.27
CA ILE A 136 8.14 -17.31 6.04
C ILE A 136 8.81 -17.15 7.40
N ARG A 137 10.09 -17.51 7.47
CA ARG A 137 10.96 -17.30 8.63
C ARG A 137 12.18 -16.52 8.19
N PHE A 138 12.57 -15.54 8.96
CA PHE A 138 13.85 -14.85 8.78
C PHE A 138 14.99 -15.65 9.41
N ASP A 139 16.20 -15.46 8.92
CA ASP A 139 17.36 -16.31 9.19
C ASP A 139 17.75 -16.38 10.69
N GLU A 140 17.42 -15.36 11.46
CA GLU A 140 17.71 -15.27 12.90
C GLU A 140 16.52 -15.65 13.81
N GLU A 141 15.39 -16.09 13.25
CA GLU A 141 14.20 -16.42 14.00
C GLU A 141 14.15 -17.91 14.35
N GLU A 142 13.50 -18.24 15.49
CA GLU A 142 13.22 -19.62 15.89
C GLU A 142 12.16 -20.26 14.99
N GLU A 143 12.11 -21.59 14.98
CA GLU A 143 11.07 -22.35 14.30
C GLU A 143 9.67 -22.04 14.85
N PHE A 144 8.65 -22.21 14.01
CA PHE A 144 7.27 -22.05 14.43
C PHE A 144 6.94 -23.01 15.57
N PRO A 145 6.41 -22.52 16.72
CA PRO A 145 6.29 -23.32 17.94
C PRO A 145 5.20 -24.40 17.91
N ASN A 146 4.31 -24.35 16.92
CA ASN A 146 3.16 -25.27 16.84
C ASN A 146 3.21 -26.11 15.57
N SER A 147 2.49 -27.23 15.59
CA SER A 147 2.35 -28.11 14.44
C SER A 147 1.57 -27.45 13.28
N ARG A 148 1.75 -27.97 12.09
CA ARG A 148 1.01 -27.55 10.89
C ARG A 148 -0.51 -27.59 11.12
N SER A 149 -1.03 -28.61 11.76
CA SER A 149 -2.47 -28.74 12.03
C SER A 149 -3.01 -27.62 12.94
N PHE A 150 -2.19 -27.10 13.84
CA PHE A 150 -2.57 -25.94 14.64
C PHE A 150 -2.79 -24.70 13.76
N TYR A 151 -1.88 -24.47 12.82
CA TYR A 151 -1.98 -23.32 11.89
C TYR A 151 -3.02 -23.55 10.79
N ASP A 152 -3.35 -24.78 10.43
CA ASP A 152 -4.41 -25.12 9.47
C ASP A 152 -5.81 -24.81 10.01
N THR A 153 -6.03 -25.02 11.31
CA THR A 153 -7.33 -24.89 11.96
C THR A 153 -8.06 -23.56 11.68
N PRO A 154 -7.42 -22.38 11.76
CA PRO A 154 -8.05 -21.09 11.45
C PRO A 154 -8.48 -20.94 10.00
N PHE A 155 -7.93 -21.74 9.09
CA PHE A 155 -8.21 -21.66 7.66
C PHE A 155 -9.22 -22.70 7.19
N ASN A 156 -9.00 -23.97 7.49
CA ASN A 156 -9.68 -25.09 6.83
C ASN A 156 -10.67 -25.87 7.71
N LYS A 157 -10.81 -25.53 8.99
CA LYS A 157 -11.78 -26.22 9.86
C LYS A 157 -13.19 -26.07 9.28
N LEU A 158 -13.89 -27.20 9.12
CA LEU A 158 -15.20 -27.25 8.46
C LEU A 158 -16.31 -26.59 9.27
N GLU A 159 -16.20 -26.58 10.60
CA GLU A 159 -17.18 -26.02 11.51
C GLU A 159 -16.51 -25.11 12.56
N GLY A 160 -17.14 -24.01 12.91
CA GLY A 160 -16.62 -23.05 13.89
C GLY A 160 -15.72 -21.97 13.27
N PRO A 161 -14.93 -21.25 14.08
CA PRO A 161 -14.21 -20.06 13.61
C PRO A 161 -13.05 -20.44 12.70
N SER A 162 -13.30 -20.45 11.38
CA SER A 162 -12.28 -20.64 10.34
C SER A 162 -12.63 -19.81 9.11
N MET A 163 -11.65 -19.58 8.23
CA MET A 163 -11.86 -18.90 6.95
C MET A 163 -12.84 -19.68 6.06
N TYR A 164 -12.68 -21.00 5.96
CA TYR A 164 -13.58 -21.88 5.22
C TYR A 164 -15.04 -21.72 5.69
N HIS A 165 -15.28 -21.89 6.98
CA HIS A 165 -16.63 -21.84 7.56
C HIS A 165 -17.25 -20.45 7.43
N TYR A 166 -16.47 -19.38 7.66
CA TYR A 166 -16.93 -18.00 7.54
C TYR A 166 -17.46 -17.69 6.13
N PHE A 167 -16.64 -17.96 5.09
CA PHE A 167 -17.07 -17.69 3.73
C PHE A 167 -18.25 -18.56 3.28
N LYS A 168 -18.28 -19.81 3.71
CA LYS A 168 -19.40 -20.69 3.47
C LYS A 168 -20.70 -20.15 4.09
N GLU A 169 -20.64 -19.69 5.34
CA GLU A 169 -21.81 -19.16 6.07
C GLU A 169 -22.32 -17.84 5.48
N VAL A 170 -21.43 -16.86 5.28
CA VAL A 170 -21.84 -15.52 4.76
C VAL A 170 -22.28 -15.55 3.30
N SER A 171 -21.89 -16.55 2.53
CA SER A 171 -22.30 -16.74 1.15
C SER A 171 -23.53 -17.67 0.99
N TYR A 172 -24.14 -18.14 2.07
CA TYR A 172 -25.22 -19.13 2.04
C TYR A 172 -24.83 -20.41 1.29
N ASP A 173 -23.67 -20.99 1.63
CA ASP A 173 -23.08 -22.18 1.00
C ASP A 173 -22.67 -22.03 -0.48
N LEU A 174 -22.67 -20.82 -1.01
CA LEU A 174 -22.32 -20.57 -2.43
C LEU A 174 -20.80 -20.47 -2.67
N LEU A 175 -20.03 -20.07 -1.66
CA LEU A 175 -18.59 -19.85 -1.76
C LEU A 175 -17.84 -20.62 -0.66
N THR A 176 -16.77 -21.31 -1.03
CA THR A 176 -15.82 -21.92 -0.10
C THR A 176 -14.41 -21.42 -0.37
N VAL A 177 -13.60 -21.35 0.66
CA VAL A 177 -12.17 -21.04 0.55
C VAL A 177 -11.37 -22.24 1.03
N ASN A 178 -10.61 -22.84 0.13
CA ASN A 178 -9.73 -23.95 0.44
C ASN A 178 -8.29 -23.44 0.53
N THR A 179 -7.65 -23.57 1.68
CA THR A 179 -6.29 -23.05 1.92
C THR A 179 -5.28 -24.19 1.88
N VAL A 180 -4.24 -24.01 1.06
CA VAL A 180 -3.06 -24.86 1.04
C VAL A 180 -1.92 -24.14 1.74
N HIS A 181 -1.18 -24.86 2.58
CA HIS A 181 -0.04 -24.34 3.31
C HIS A 181 1.27 -24.71 2.62
N TYR A 182 2.20 -23.74 2.56
CA TYR A 182 3.51 -23.96 1.94
C TYR A 182 4.64 -23.46 2.84
N PRO A 183 5.77 -24.19 2.95
CA PRO A 183 6.07 -25.49 2.40
C PRO A 183 5.15 -26.59 2.97
N ASP A 184 4.92 -27.64 2.19
CA ASP A 184 4.11 -28.81 2.56
C ASP A 184 4.95 -29.82 3.37
N CYS A 185 5.42 -29.37 4.53
CA CYS A 185 6.21 -30.17 5.48
C CYS A 185 5.89 -29.72 6.90
N ASP A 186 5.91 -30.68 7.83
CA ASP A 186 5.85 -30.43 9.28
C ASP A 186 7.21 -30.07 9.84
#